data_07a7bd9fe0d9550fab7dd18f3059228e
#
_entry.id   07a7bd9fe0d9550fab7dd18f3059228e
#
_cell.length_a   1.000
_cell.length_b   1.000
_cell.length_c   1.000
_cell.angle_alpha   90.00
_cell.angle_beta   90.00
_cell.angle_gamma   90.00
#
_symmetry.space_group_name_H-M   'P 1'
#
loop_
_entity.id
_entity.type
_entity.pdbx_description
1 polymer ?
#
loop_
_entity_poly.entity_id
_entity_poly.type
_entity_poly.pdbx_seq_one_letter_code
_entity_poly.pdbx_strand_id
1 'polypeptide(L)'
;MRNYLPIFIIPVLASCTTMQPAKSVEVSEVITADLARADGSWAGVASISQRSDGVLLSLTAEAPAAGTYGMHLHALGKCEAPDFTSAGPHWNPNMKQHGRDNPMGAHDGDLPNVEAAADRKVTLEYKLAEFMLSGPSGLLDADG
;
A
#
# COMPACT_ATOMS: atom_id res chain seq x y z
N MET A 1 67.93 -11.87 45.97
CA MET A 1 67.38 -10.90 45.02
C MET A 1 66.08 -11.51 44.45
N ARG A 2 64.92 -11.04 44.85
CA ARG A 2 63.60 -11.58 44.38
C ARG A 2 63.09 -10.65 43.27
N ASN A 3 63.09 -11.14 42.04
CA ASN A 3 62.56 -10.43 40.88
C ASN A 3 61.01 -10.48 40.94
N TYR A 4 60.35 -9.34 41.04
CA TYR A 4 58.89 -9.19 40.86
C TYR A 4 58.61 -8.83 39.40
N LEU A 5 57.87 -9.66 38.71
CA LEU A 5 57.36 -9.39 37.38
C LEU A 5 56.05 -8.62 37.48
N PRO A 6 55.85 -7.49 36.80
CA PRO A 6 54.61 -6.75 36.85
C PRO A 6 53.54 -7.47 36.00
N ILE A 7 52.40 -7.74 36.62
CA ILE A 7 51.21 -8.25 35.90
C ILE A 7 50.49 -7.04 35.31
N PHE A 8 50.46 -6.95 33.97
CA PHE A 8 49.63 -5.99 33.27
C PHE A 8 48.20 -6.55 33.16
N ILE A 9 47.25 -5.87 33.86
CA ILE A 9 45.81 -6.12 33.72
C ILE A 9 45.32 -5.26 32.58
N ILE A 10 44.91 -5.90 31.45
CA ILE A 10 44.29 -5.22 30.32
C ILE A 10 42.76 -5.15 30.62
N PRO A 11 42.15 -3.97 30.71
CA PRO A 11 40.72 -3.86 30.89
C PRO A 11 40.01 -4.28 29.59
N VAL A 12 39.18 -5.31 29.65
CA VAL A 12 38.26 -5.69 28.58
C VAL A 12 37.09 -4.73 28.61
N LEU A 13 37.08 -3.78 27.66
CA LEU A 13 35.92 -2.92 27.44
C LEU A 13 34.82 -3.77 26.77
N ALA A 14 33.82 -4.16 27.54
CA ALA A 14 32.61 -4.76 27.02
C ALA A 14 31.79 -3.67 26.29
N SER A 15 31.83 -3.66 24.95
CA SER A 15 30.93 -2.86 24.14
C SER A 15 29.52 -3.44 24.23
N CYS A 16 28.66 -2.84 25.06
CA CYS A 16 27.21 -3.07 24.99
C CYS A 16 26.68 -2.45 23.68
N THR A 17 26.50 -3.28 22.66
CA THR A 17 25.72 -2.88 21.47
C THR A 17 24.26 -2.84 21.89
N THR A 18 23.74 -1.65 22.12
CA THR A 18 22.30 -1.44 22.32
C THR A 18 21.58 -1.74 21.00
N MET A 19 20.87 -2.86 20.93
CA MET A 19 19.92 -3.11 19.85
C MET A 19 18.82 -2.06 19.94
N GLN A 20 18.81 -1.14 18.98
CA GLN A 20 17.75 -0.16 18.83
C GLN A 20 16.49 -0.92 18.42
N PRO A 21 15.36 -0.78 19.13
CA PRO A 21 14.13 -1.44 18.72
C PRO A 21 13.75 -0.93 17.33
N ALA A 22 13.32 -1.84 16.44
CA ALA A 22 12.80 -1.47 15.14
C ALA A 22 11.66 -0.47 15.34
N LYS A 23 11.73 0.68 14.65
CA LYS A 23 10.69 1.71 14.71
C LYS A 23 9.37 1.07 14.25
N SER A 24 8.44 0.89 15.16
CA SER A 24 7.09 0.44 14.82
C SER A 24 6.47 1.47 13.87
N VAL A 25 5.98 1.03 12.72
CA VAL A 25 5.20 1.88 11.82
C VAL A 25 3.85 2.08 12.49
N GLU A 26 3.61 3.28 13.01
CA GLU A 26 2.30 3.61 13.55
C GLU A 26 1.28 3.66 12.40
N VAL A 27 0.24 2.85 12.53
CA VAL A 27 -0.95 2.89 11.66
C VAL A 27 -1.94 3.79 12.36
N SER A 28 -2.22 4.97 11.79
CA SER A 28 -3.09 5.97 12.41
C SER A 28 -4.56 5.81 12.00
N GLU A 29 -4.83 5.25 10.83
CA GLU A 29 -6.18 5.10 10.28
C GLU A 29 -6.19 3.92 9.30
N VAL A 30 -7.25 3.11 9.32
CA VAL A 30 -7.49 2.01 8.37
C VAL A 30 -8.93 2.08 7.90
N ILE A 31 -9.10 2.12 6.59
CA ILE A 31 -10.40 2.10 5.93
C ILE A 31 -10.49 0.82 5.11
N THR A 32 -11.66 0.20 5.10
CA THR A 32 -11.93 -1.03 4.35
C THR A 32 -13.11 -0.84 3.42
N ALA A 33 -13.03 -1.47 2.24
CA ALA A 33 -14.10 -1.52 1.27
C ALA A 33 -14.31 -2.96 0.78
N ASP A 34 -15.57 -3.39 0.74
CA ASP A 34 -15.93 -4.63 0.07
C ASP A 34 -15.86 -4.45 -1.45
N LEU A 35 -15.32 -5.48 -2.12
CA LEU A 35 -15.28 -5.54 -3.58
C LEU A 35 -16.45 -6.35 -4.10
N ALA A 36 -17.17 -5.80 -5.06
CA ALA A 36 -18.31 -6.44 -5.70
C ALA A 36 -18.02 -6.75 -7.17
N ARG A 37 -18.61 -7.83 -7.68
CA ARG A 37 -18.68 -8.13 -9.11
C ARG A 37 -19.85 -7.41 -9.77
N ALA A 38 -19.90 -7.43 -11.12
CA ALA A 38 -20.99 -6.84 -11.89
C ALA A 38 -22.37 -7.42 -11.57
N ASP A 39 -22.44 -8.67 -11.10
CA ASP A 39 -23.67 -9.31 -10.64
C ASP A 39 -24.04 -8.95 -9.17
N GLY A 40 -23.26 -8.09 -8.53
CA GLY A 40 -23.42 -7.69 -7.14
C GLY A 40 -22.86 -8.68 -6.11
N SER A 41 -22.32 -9.83 -6.55
CA SER A 41 -21.72 -10.80 -5.63
C SER A 41 -20.40 -10.27 -5.05
N TRP A 42 -20.12 -10.65 -3.81
CA TRP A 42 -18.88 -10.29 -3.14
C TRP A 42 -17.67 -10.92 -3.83
N ALA A 43 -16.61 -10.14 -4.02
CA ALA A 43 -15.37 -10.54 -4.69
C ALA A 43 -14.15 -10.48 -3.78
N GLY A 44 -14.18 -9.74 -2.69
CA GLY A 44 -13.03 -9.57 -1.83
C GLY A 44 -13.10 -8.32 -0.96
N VAL A 45 -11.97 -7.93 -0.41
CA VAL A 45 -11.83 -6.74 0.41
C VAL A 45 -10.55 -5.99 0.03
N ALA A 46 -10.66 -4.67 -0.03
CA ALA A 46 -9.53 -3.76 -0.05
C ALA A 46 -9.45 -3.02 1.28
N SER A 47 -8.24 -2.68 1.71
CA SER A 47 -8.02 -1.78 2.83
C SER A 47 -6.96 -0.75 2.49
N ILE A 48 -7.14 0.47 2.99
CA ILE A 48 -6.20 1.56 2.86
C ILE A 48 -5.81 1.99 4.26
N SER A 49 -4.52 2.11 4.53
CA SER A 49 -4.02 2.50 5.84
C SER A 49 -3.00 3.63 5.75
N GLN A 50 -3.17 4.67 6.59
CA GLN A 50 -2.17 5.71 6.71
C GLN A 50 -0.93 5.17 7.44
N ARG A 51 0.22 5.42 6.85
CA ARG A 51 1.54 5.11 7.40
C ARG A 51 2.34 6.40 7.56
N SER A 52 3.41 6.37 8.33
CA SER A 52 4.31 7.52 8.52
C SER A 52 5.01 7.98 7.22
N ASP A 53 5.00 7.15 6.19
CA ASP A 53 5.72 7.33 4.93
C ASP A 53 4.82 7.16 3.68
N GLY A 54 3.52 7.40 3.82
CA GLY A 54 2.53 7.33 2.75
C GLY A 54 1.30 6.50 3.13
N VAL A 55 0.62 5.98 2.12
CA VAL A 55 -0.57 5.14 2.27
C VAL A 55 -0.27 3.72 1.79
N LEU A 56 -0.65 2.71 2.56
CA LEU A 56 -0.60 1.32 2.16
C LEU A 56 -1.98 0.85 1.71
N LEU A 57 -2.08 0.42 0.46
CA LEU A 57 -3.22 -0.30 -0.08
C LEU A 57 -2.96 -1.81 0.05
N SER A 58 -3.90 -2.53 0.65
CA SER A 58 -3.89 -3.99 0.71
C SER A 58 -5.15 -4.53 0.06
N LEU A 59 -5.02 -5.58 -0.74
CA LEU A 59 -6.10 -6.20 -1.50
C LEU A 59 -6.07 -7.71 -1.30
N THR A 60 -7.23 -8.29 -1.03
CA THR A 60 -7.46 -9.74 -1.10
C THR A 60 -8.78 -9.98 -1.83
N ALA A 61 -8.71 -10.63 -2.99
CA ALA A 61 -9.88 -10.82 -3.85
C ALA A 61 -9.85 -12.16 -4.59
N GLU A 62 -10.99 -12.53 -5.16
CA GLU A 62 -11.12 -13.61 -6.11
C GLU A 62 -11.50 -13.05 -7.49
N ALA A 63 -10.61 -13.21 -8.46
CA ALA A 63 -10.84 -12.82 -9.84
C ALA A 63 -11.82 -13.76 -10.56
N PRO A 64 -12.47 -13.33 -11.65
CA PRO A 64 -13.37 -14.19 -12.42
C PRO A 64 -12.64 -15.37 -13.11
N ALA A 65 -11.36 -15.19 -13.44
CA ALA A 65 -10.50 -16.22 -14.05
C ALA A 65 -9.04 -15.97 -13.65
N ALA A 66 -8.17 -16.93 -13.91
CA ALA A 66 -6.71 -16.70 -13.86
C ALA A 66 -6.30 -15.74 -14.99
N GLY A 67 -5.35 -14.84 -14.71
CA GLY A 67 -4.84 -13.86 -15.68
C GLY A 67 -4.39 -12.56 -15.04
N THR A 68 -4.01 -11.62 -15.90
CA THR A 68 -3.56 -10.28 -15.52
C THR A 68 -4.73 -9.29 -15.58
N TYR A 69 -4.88 -8.47 -14.54
CA TYR A 69 -5.94 -7.47 -14.42
C TYR A 69 -5.36 -6.09 -14.15
N GLY A 70 -5.89 -5.09 -14.86
CA GLY A 70 -5.64 -3.68 -14.53
C GLY A 70 -6.31 -3.32 -13.22
N MET A 71 -5.65 -2.46 -12.43
CA MET A 71 -6.16 -1.97 -11.16
C MET A 71 -6.06 -0.46 -11.10
N HIS A 72 -7.14 0.19 -10.66
CA HIS A 72 -7.20 1.65 -10.64
C HIS A 72 -7.93 2.16 -9.39
N LEU A 73 -7.52 3.33 -8.90
CA LEU A 73 -8.32 4.14 -8.01
C LEU A 73 -9.17 5.08 -8.86
N HIS A 74 -10.44 5.20 -8.52
CA HIS A 74 -11.39 6.07 -9.19
C HIS A 74 -11.61 7.36 -8.42
N ALA A 75 -12.18 8.37 -9.10
CA ALA A 75 -12.32 9.71 -8.56
C ALA A 75 -13.46 9.86 -7.55
N LEU A 76 -14.42 8.94 -7.52
CA LEU A 76 -15.58 9.00 -6.64
C LEU A 76 -15.70 7.72 -5.82
N GLY A 77 -16.00 7.85 -4.53
CA GLY A 77 -16.21 6.75 -3.59
C GLY A 77 -17.53 5.99 -3.78
N LYS A 78 -17.94 5.78 -5.05
CA LYS A 78 -19.19 5.11 -5.41
C LYS A 78 -18.92 3.92 -6.32
N CYS A 79 -19.51 2.78 -6.02
CA CYS A 79 -19.25 1.52 -6.73
C CYS A 79 -20.58 0.78 -6.99
N GLU A 80 -21.42 1.35 -7.86
CA GLU A 80 -22.75 0.81 -8.15
C GLU A 80 -22.71 -0.18 -9.33
N ALA A 81 -23.03 -1.44 -9.05
CA ALA A 81 -23.16 -2.47 -10.08
C ALA A 81 -24.34 -2.16 -11.02
N PRO A 82 -24.34 -2.67 -12.27
CA PRO A 82 -23.42 -3.62 -12.85
C PRO A 82 -22.21 -3.00 -13.57
N ASP A 83 -22.25 -1.75 -13.94
CA ASP A 83 -21.26 -1.12 -14.82
C ASP A 83 -20.24 -0.24 -14.10
N PHE A 84 -20.47 0.05 -12.81
CA PHE A 84 -19.61 0.83 -11.94
C PHE A 84 -19.27 2.25 -12.45
N THR A 85 -20.08 2.78 -13.38
CA THR A 85 -19.87 4.13 -13.95
C THR A 85 -20.01 5.23 -12.89
N SER A 86 -20.69 4.93 -11.77
CA SER A 86 -20.77 5.81 -10.61
C SER A 86 -19.45 6.17 -9.97
N ALA A 87 -18.39 5.35 -10.17
CA ALA A 87 -17.04 5.61 -9.68
C ALA A 87 -16.32 6.77 -10.40
N GLY A 88 -16.85 7.21 -11.55
CA GLY A 88 -16.25 8.25 -12.36
C GLY A 88 -14.96 7.81 -13.08
N PRO A 89 -14.13 8.77 -13.54
CA PRO A 89 -12.86 8.46 -14.19
C PRO A 89 -11.82 7.96 -13.17
N HIS A 90 -10.66 7.52 -13.66
CA HIS A 90 -9.51 7.26 -12.81
C HIS A 90 -9.12 8.52 -12.05
N TRP A 91 -8.70 8.35 -10.80
CA TRP A 91 -8.22 9.45 -9.99
C TRP A 91 -6.96 10.07 -10.60
N ASN A 92 -7.02 11.35 -10.95
CA ASN A 92 -6.01 12.03 -11.75
C ASN A 92 -5.88 13.53 -11.42
N PRO A 93 -5.52 13.89 -10.19
CA PRO A 93 -5.38 15.28 -9.78
C PRO A 93 -4.30 16.04 -10.58
N ASN A 94 -3.31 15.34 -11.11
CA ASN A 94 -2.21 15.91 -11.86
C ASN A 94 -2.45 16.00 -13.39
N MET A 95 -3.67 15.68 -13.86
CA MET A 95 -4.07 15.76 -15.27
C MET A 95 -3.08 15.08 -16.25
N LYS A 96 -2.56 13.93 -15.86
CA LYS A 96 -1.69 13.09 -16.68
C LYS A 96 -2.50 12.26 -17.68
N GLN A 97 -1.83 11.56 -18.59
CA GLN A 97 -2.46 10.60 -19.48
C GLN A 97 -2.48 9.21 -18.82
N HIS A 98 -3.40 8.37 -19.29
CA HIS A 98 -3.51 6.99 -18.80
C HIS A 98 -2.28 6.15 -19.18
N GLY A 99 -1.89 5.26 -18.26
CA GLY A 99 -0.92 4.18 -18.47
C GLY A 99 0.43 4.41 -17.81
N ARG A 100 0.87 3.42 -17.04
CA ARG A 100 2.12 3.46 -16.28
C ARG A 100 3.36 3.56 -17.16
N ASP A 101 3.30 3.02 -18.39
CA ASP A 101 4.39 3.05 -19.37
C ASP A 101 4.25 4.23 -20.36
N ASN A 102 3.23 5.07 -20.19
CA ASN A 102 3.03 6.25 -21.04
C ASN A 102 3.99 7.36 -20.61
N PRO A 103 4.83 7.91 -21.49
CA PRO A 103 5.74 9.00 -21.13
C PRO A 103 5.04 10.30 -20.68
N MET A 104 3.74 10.44 -20.97
CA MET A 104 2.89 11.54 -20.52
C MET A 104 1.98 11.16 -19.35
N GLY A 105 2.11 9.95 -18.84
CA GLY A 105 1.34 9.36 -17.74
C GLY A 105 2.17 9.23 -16.48
N ALA A 106 1.74 8.43 -15.52
CA ALA A 106 0.43 7.81 -15.42
C ALA A 106 -0.56 8.73 -14.69
N HIS A 107 -1.88 8.36 -14.69
CA HIS A 107 -2.78 8.90 -13.66
C HIS A 107 -2.26 8.49 -12.27
N ASP A 108 -2.54 9.28 -11.26
CA ASP A 108 -2.16 8.92 -9.88
C ASP A 108 -2.91 7.65 -9.40
N GLY A 109 -4.09 7.41 -9.97
CA GLY A 109 -4.87 6.20 -9.75
C GLY A 109 -4.49 4.99 -10.60
N ASP A 110 -3.53 5.08 -11.52
CA ASP A 110 -3.09 3.93 -12.32
C ASP A 110 -2.13 3.05 -11.51
N LEU A 111 -2.66 2.02 -10.88
CA LEU A 111 -1.89 1.09 -10.04
C LEU A 111 -1.21 0.00 -10.89
N PRO A 112 -0.25 -0.75 -10.32
CA PRO A 112 0.28 -1.92 -11.01
C PRO A 112 -0.82 -2.93 -11.31
N ASN A 113 -0.67 -3.64 -12.44
CA ASN A 113 -1.52 -4.79 -12.72
C ASN A 113 -1.36 -5.85 -11.64
N VAL A 114 -2.44 -6.60 -11.40
CA VAL A 114 -2.45 -7.74 -10.49
C VAL A 114 -2.56 -9.05 -11.26
N GLU A 115 -1.91 -10.07 -10.74
CA GLU A 115 -1.95 -11.42 -11.28
C GLU A 115 -2.88 -12.29 -10.44
N ALA A 116 -3.88 -12.89 -11.09
CA ALA A 116 -4.69 -13.94 -10.51
C ALA A 116 -4.10 -15.30 -10.92
N ALA A 117 -3.67 -16.09 -9.94
CA ALA A 117 -3.16 -17.42 -10.16
C ALA A 117 -4.25 -18.42 -10.61
N ALA A 118 -3.91 -19.70 -10.82
CA ALA A 118 -4.87 -20.72 -11.26
C ALA A 118 -6.04 -20.93 -10.26
N ASP A 119 -5.84 -20.62 -8.98
CA ASP A 119 -6.87 -20.64 -7.93
C ASP A 119 -7.71 -19.35 -7.91
N ARG A 120 -7.47 -18.43 -8.82
CA ARG A 120 -8.13 -17.11 -9.00
C ARG A 120 -7.93 -16.13 -7.84
N LYS A 121 -7.09 -16.45 -6.90
CA LYS A 121 -6.79 -15.54 -5.77
C LYS A 121 -5.87 -14.42 -6.20
N VAL A 122 -6.17 -13.24 -5.71
CA VAL A 122 -5.37 -12.03 -5.84
C VAL A 122 -5.04 -11.53 -4.44
N THR A 123 -3.78 -11.30 -4.19
CA THR A 123 -3.30 -10.61 -2.98
C THR A 123 -2.27 -9.59 -3.39
N LEU A 124 -2.43 -8.37 -2.93
CA LEU A 124 -1.52 -7.27 -3.21
C LEU A 124 -1.32 -6.42 -1.96
N GLU A 125 -0.09 -5.98 -1.76
CA GLU A 125 0.22 -4.81 -0.96
C GLU A 125 0.96 -3.80 -1.85
N TYR A 126 0.44 -2.57 -1.89
CA TYR A 126 1.02 -1.51 -2.70
C TYR A 126 1.12 -0.21 -1.90
N LYS A 127 2.30 0.38 -1.89
CA LYS A 127 2.56 1.63 -1.19
C LYS A 127 2.45 2.83 -2.12
N LEU A 128 1.58 3.75 -1.74
CA LEU A 128 1.41 5.08 -2.34
C LEU A 128 2.23 6.09 -1.51
N ALA A 129 3.51 6.25 -1.85
CA ALA A 129 4.50 6.91 -0.99
C ALA A 129 4.27 8.42 -0.82
N GLU A 130 3.62 9.07 -1.79
CA GLU A 130 3.44 10.54 -1.81
C GLU A 130 2.03 10.96 -1.41
N PHE A 131 1.20 10.01 -0.97
CA PHE A 131 -0.20 10.27 -0.68
C PHE A 131 -0.50 10.20 0.82
N MET A 132 -1.55 10.92 1.19
CA MET A 132 -2.17 10.92 2.51
C MET A 132 -3.61 10.44 2.38
N LEU A 133 -4.18 9.86 3.43
CA LEU A 133 -5.61 9.55 3.43
C LEU A 133 -6.45 10.82 3.50
N SER A 134 -6.07 11.74 4.36
CA SER A 134 -6.83 12.97 4.63
C SER A 134 -6.02 14.22 4.26
N GLY A 135 -6.72 15.34 4.06
CA GLY A 135 -6.13 16.63 3.76
C GLY A 135 -6.46 17.14 2.35
N PRO A 136 -5.92 18.32 1.96
CA PRO A 136 -6.31 18.98 0.69
C PRO A 136 -6.03 18.17 -0.59
N SER A 137 -5.15 17.19 -0.51
CA SER A 137 -4.81 16.25 -1.61
C SER A 137 -4.89 14.80 -1.12
N GLY A 138 -5.74 14.54 -0.14
CA GLY A 138 -5.98 13.21 0.40
C GLY A 138 -6.73 12.32 -0.57
N LEU A 139 -6.65 11.00 -0.34
CA LEU A 139 -7.42 10.00 -1.08
C LEU A 139 -8.88 9.98 -0.66
N LEU A 140 -9.19 10.50 0.55
CA LEU A 140 -10.54 10.63 1.06
C LEU A 140 -11.01 12.07 0.89
N ASP A 141 -12.18 12.23 0.35
CA ASP A 141 -12.89 13.49 0.26
C ASP A 141 -14.28 13.41 0.90
N ALA A 142 -15.20 14.34 0.55
CA ALA A 142 -16.50 14.43 1.21
C ALA A 142 -17.46 13.28 0.88
N ASP A 143 -17.20 12.53 -0.17
CA ASP A 143 -18.02 11.40 -0.64
C ASP A 143 -17.35 10.01 -0.48
N GLY A 144 -16.18 9.93 0.15
CA GLY A 144 -15.55 8.67 0.58
C GLY A 144 -14.19 8.34 0.01
#